data_cb06c1a2b6ab59e810fcdb8590d63714
#
_entry.id   cb06c1a2b6ab59e810fcdb8590d63714
#
_cell.length_a   1.000
_cell.length_b   1.000
_cell.length_c   1.000
_cell.angle_alpha   90.00
_cell.angle_beta   90.00
_cell.angle_gamma   90.00
#
_symmetry.space_group_name_H-M   'P 1'
#
loop_
_entity.id
_entity.type
_entity.pdbx_description
1 polymer ?
#
loop_
_entity_poly.entity_id
_entity_poly.type
_entity_poly.pdbx_seq_one_letter_code
_entity_poly.pdbx_strand_id
1 'polypeptide(L)'
;ATGLPALSAYTGMVFRHIAPQDFTAEDWAYAQSHLFITSFLYGLLRPADRIRNYRLEGHVRLPEEEDRTLFAYWRARLTDTFISAIRQQGGILVNLASAEMKNLFDWTRVTREVRVITPDFYTYKGGRLSTVVVYAKMCRGEMTRFILKNRIENPEDLKTFEWEGYRFNPRESHDDHWVFTPGT
;
A
#
# COMPACT_ATOMS: atom_id res chain seq x y z
N ALA A 1 -19.78 12.72 -16.74
CA ALA A 1 -19.89 12.39 -15.32
C ALA A 1 -18.53 12.53 -14.64
N THR A 2 -18.45 13.36 -13.62
CA THR A 2 -17.25 13.50 -12.78
C THR A 2 -17.07 12.22 -11.98
N GLY A 3 -15.86 11.65 -11.97
CA GLY A 3 -15.54 10.46 -11.19
C GLY A 3 -15.63 10.70 -9.67
N LEU A 4 -15.35 9.66 -8.90
CA LEU A 4 -15.25 9.72 -7.43
C LEU A 4 -13.81 9.89 -6.99
N PRO A 5 -13.54 10.47 -5.81
CA PRO A 5 -12.20 10.43 -5.23
C PRO A 5 -11.68 9.00 -5.13
N ALA A 6 -10.43 8.77 -5.49
CA ALA A 6 -9.86 7.43 -5.57
C ALA A 6 -10.04 6.64 -4.26
N LEU A 7 -9.75 7.26 -3.12
CA LEU A 7 -9.88 6.59 -1.82
C LEU A 7 -11.31 6.12 -1.54
N SER A 8 -12.33 6.83 -2.05
CA SER A 8 -13.74 6.45 -1.90
C SER A 8 -14.23 5.53 -3.02
N ALA A 9 -13.59 5.57 -4.17
CA ALA A 9 -14.02 4.82 -5.36
C ALA A 9 -13.68 3.34 -5.29
N TYR A 10 -12.54 2.99 -4.72
CA TYR A 10 -12.14 1.59 -4.56
C TYR A 10 -12.95 0.92 -3.45
N THR A 11 -13.46 -0.28 -3.72
CA THR A 11 -14.35 -1.01 -2.83
C THR A 11 -13.82 -2.37 -2.39
N GLY A 12 -12.58 -2.71 -2.75
CA GLY A 12 -11.95 -3.95 -2.33
C GLY A 12 -11.73 -4.01 -0.81
N MET A 13 -11.35 -5.18 -0.32
CA MET A 13 -11.24 -5.46 1.11
C MET A 13 -10.30 -4.49 1.84
N VAL A 14 -9.17 -4.12 1.23
CA VAL A 14 -8.23 -3.15 1.81
C VAL A 14 -8.94 -1.81 2.04
N PHE A 15 -9.62 -1.30 1.02
CA PHE A 15 -10.30 0.01 1.08
C PHE A 15 -11.48 0.01 2.04
N ARG A 16 -12.20 -1.10 2.14
CA ARG A 16 -13.28 -1.25 3.15
C ARG A 16 -12.73 -1.10 4.57
N HIS A 17 -11.53 -1.59 4.81
CA HIS A 17 -10.89 -1.52 6.12
C HIS A 17 -10.14 -0.21 6.36
N ILE A 18 -9.74 0.51 5.32
CA ILE A 18 -9.34 1.92 5.47
C ILE A 18 -10.53 2.74 5.96
N ALA A 19 -11.72 2.42 5.48
CA ALA A 19 -13.00 2.99 5.91
C ALA A 19 -12.99 4.52 5.95
N PRO A 20 -12.76 5.21 4.80
CA PRO A 20 -12.61 6.67 4.79
C PRO A 20 -13.91 7.45 5.05
N GLN A 21 -15.03 6.76 5.22
CA GLN A 21 -16.35 7.38 5.42
C GLN A 21 -16.41 8.28 6.66
N ASP A 22 -15.60 8.00 7.67
CA ASP A 22 -15.55 8.79 8.90
C ASP A 22 -14.34 9.73 8.95
N PHE A 23 -13.61 9.88 7.85
CA PHE A 23 -12.45 10.79 7.80
C PHE A 23 -12.93 12.23 7.89
N THR A 24 -12.28 12.99 8.78
CA THR A 24 -12.44 14.43 8.86
C THR A 24 -11.73 15.13 7.70
N ALA A 25 -11.94 16.44 7.55
CA ALA A 25 -11.20 17.23 6.58
C ALA A 25 -9.68 17.15 6.80
N GLU A 26 -9.24 17.12 8.06
CA GLU A 26 -7.84 16.98 8.45
C GLU A 26 -7.30 15.59 8.11
N ASP A 27 -8.09 14.53 8.30
CA ASP A 27 -7.74 13.17 7.89
C ASP A 27 -7.51 13.09 6.37
N TRP A 28 -8.41 13.68 5.59
CA TRP A 28 -8.26 13.75 4.13
C TRP A 28 -7.02 14.53 3.71
N ALA A 29 -6.74 15.65 4.36
CA ALA A 29 -5.56 16.45 4.06
C ALA A 29 -4.26 15.70 4.36
N TYR A 30 -4.20 15.00 5.48
CA TYR A 30 -3.05 14.16 5.82
C TYR A 30 -2.89 13.00 4.85
N ALA A 31 -3.99 12.31 4.53
CA ALA A 31 -3.97 11.22 3.57
C ALA A 31 -3.50 11.68 2.18
N GLN A 32 -3.94 12.86 1.74
CA GLN A 32 -3.58 13.41 0.43
C GLN A 32 -2.07 13.59 0.27
N SER A 33 -1.36 13.92 1.33
CA SER A 33 0.08 14.13 1.29
C SER A 33 0.91 12.87 1.64
N HIS A 34 0.31 11.82 2.20
CA HIS A 34 1.04 10.66 2.74
C HIS A 34 0.65 9.33 2.12
N LEU A 35 -0.52 9.21 1.49
CA LEU A 35 -1.00 7.96 0.91
C LEU A 35 -0.89 7.98 -0.61
N PHE A 36 -0.26 6.95 -1.17
CA PHE A 36 -0.37 6.60 -2.57
C PHE A 36 -1.30 5.41 -2.76
N ILE A 37 -2.06 5.45 -3.85
CA ILE A 37 -2.86 4.33 -4.31
C ILE A 37 -2.32 3.90 -5.65
N THR A 38 -1.97 2.62 -5.78
CA THR A 38 -1.47 2.06 -7.04
C THR A 38 -2.60 1.63 -7.95
N SER A 39 -2.43 1.86 -9.25
CA SER A 39 -3.46 1.56 -10.25
C SER A 39 -2.80 1.14 -11.56
N PHE A 40 -3.31 0.08 -12.19
CA PHE A 40 -2.83 -0.33 -13.51
C PHE A 40 -3.23 0.66 -14.60
N LEU A 41 -4.38 1.31 -14.45
CA LEU A 41 -4.86 2.29 -15.42
C LEU A 41 -4.24 3.68 -15.22
N TYR A 42 -4.21 4.14 -13.97
CA TYR A 42 -3.82 5.51 -13.64
C TYR A 42 -2.39 5.64 -13.13
N GLY A 43 -1.72 4.52 -12.83
CA GLY A 43 -0.37 4.51 -12.28
C GLY A 43 -0.36 4.78 -10.79
N LEU A 44 -0.03 6.01 -10.40
CA LEU A 44 -0.07 6.47 -9.02
C LEU A 44 -1.22 7.46 -8.84
N LEU A 45 -2.01 7.23 -7.81
CA LEU A 45 -3.12 8.09 -7.43
C LEU A 45 -2.91 8.63 -6.02
N ARG A 46 -3.42 9.82 -5.79
CA ARG A 46 -3.63 10.39 -4.46
C ARG A 46 -5.08 10.19 -4.05
N PRO A 47 -5.40 10.22 -2.74
CA PRO A 47 -6.76 9.95 -2.26
C PRO A 47 -7.87 10.77 -2.91
N ALA A 48 -7.63 12.04 -3.18
CA ALA A 48 -8.64 12.95 -3.76
C ALA A 48 -8.68 12.95 -5.28
N ASP A 49 -7.77 12.24 -5.96
CA ASP A 49 -7.78 12.14 -7.42
C ASP A 49 -9.08 11.50 -7.89
N ARG A 50 -9.73 12.09 -8.88
CA ARG A 50 -11.00 11.58 -9.37
C ARG A 50 -10.78 10.51 -10.42
N ILE A 51 -11.40 9.35 -10.19
CA ILE A 51 -11.30 8.20 -11.06
C ILE A 51 -12.69 7.68 -11.46
N ARG A 52 -12.71 6.91 -12.56
CA ARG A 52 -13.87 6.15 -13.00
C ARG A 52 -13.63 4.67 -12.77
N ASN A 53 -14.70 3.92 -12.65
CA ASN A 53 -14.61 2.47 -12.53
C ASN A 53 -13.88 1.86 -13.73
N TYR A 54 -12.99 0.92 -13.46
CA TYR A 54 -12.29 0.15 -14.47
C TYR A 54 -11.97 -1.24 -13.94
N ARG A 55 -11.65 -2.13 -14.87
CA ARG A 55 -11.08 -3.44 -14.55
C ARG A 55 -9.91 -3.70 -15.50
N LEU A 56 -8.71 -3.78 -14.95
CA LEU A 56 -7.49 -3.92 -15.73
C LEU A 56 -6.45 -4.68 -14.91
N GLU A 57 -5.65 -5.50 -15.60
CA GLU A 57 -4.57 -6.29 -14.99
C GLU A 57 -3.21 -5.82 -15.53
N GLY A 58 -2.15 -5.98 -14.72
CA GLY A 58 -0.82 -5.48 -15.04
C GLY A 58 -0.14 -6.21 -16.20
N HIS A 59 -0.57 -7.43 -16.51
CA HIS A 59 -0.04 -8.23 -17.61
C HIS A 59 -0.65 -7.89 -18.98
N VAL A 60 -1.65 -7.01 -19.02
CA VAL A 60 -2.22 -6.53 -20.27
C VAL A 60 -1.11 -5.88 -21.11
N ARG A 61 -1.06 -6.26 -22.39
CA ARG A 61 -0.11 -5.70 -23.35
C ARG A 61 -0.72 -4.53 -24.10
N LEU A 62 0.10 -3.56 -24.38
CA LEU A 62 -0.28 -2.33 -25.07
C LEU A 62 0.31 -2.38 -26.50
N PRO A 63 -0.48 -2.70 -27.55
CA PRO A 63 0.03 -2.80 -28.93
C PRO A 63 0.70 -1.51 -29.39
N GLU A 64 0.18 -0.36 -28.98
CA GLU A 64 0.69 0.95 -29.31
C GLU A 64 2.05 1.27 -28.67
N GLU A 65 2.44 0.50 -27.66
CA GLU A 65 3.68 0.63 -26.89
C GLU A 65 4.61 -0.57 -27.11
N GLU A 66 4.72 -1.06 -28.34
CA GLU A 66 5.58 -2.19 -28.69
C GLU A 66 5.27 -3.47 -27.90
N ASP A 67 3.99 -3.72 -27.64
CA ASP A 67 3.51 -4.87 -26.86
C ASP A 67 4.05 -4.93 -25.43
N ARG A 68 4.45 -3.80 -24.84
CA ARG A 68 4.85 -3.75 -23.43
C ARG A 68 3.66 -4.05 -22.54
N THR A 69 3.93 -4.71 -21.42
CA THR A 69 2.93 -4.85 -20.35
C THR A 69 2.68 -3.49 -19.68
N LEU A 70 1.52 -3.36 -19.01
CA LEU A 70 1.26 -2.18 -18.18
C LEU A 70 2.32 -2.00 -17.10
N PHE A 71 2.86 -3.07 -16.55
CA PHE A 71 3.97 -2.98 -15.61
C PHE A 71 5.19 -2.28 -16.22
N ALA A 72 5.62 -2.71 -17.41
CA ALA A 72 6.76 -2.11 -18.09
C ALA A 72 6.48 -0.65 -18.49
N TYR A 73 5.26 -0.37 -18.94
CA TYR A 73 4.83 0.98 -19.30
C TYR A 73 4.96 1.94 -18.11
N TRP A 74 4.42 1.57 -16.96
CA TRP A 74 4.45 2.41 -15.77
C TRP A 74 5.84 2.49 -15.13
N ARG A 75 6.58 1.40 -15.14
CA ARG A 75 7.93 1.35 -14.54
C ARG A 75 8.83 2.46 -15.05
N ALA A 76 8.84 2.68 -16.35
CA ALA A 76 9.63 3.72 -16.96
C ALA A 76 9.16 5.15 -16.63
N ARG A 77 7.88 5.31 -16.32
CA ARG A 77 7.24 6.62 -16.11
C ARG A 77 7.11 7.02 -14.64
N LEU A 78 6.94 6.04 -13.75
CA LEU A 78 6.56 6.32 -12.36
C LEU A 78 7.72 6.30 -11.38
N THR A 79 8.79 5.58 -11.66
CA THR A 79 9.82 5.32 -10.64
C THR A 79 10.46 6.60 -10.10
N ASP A 80 10.88 7.52 -10.97
CA ASP A 80 11.49 8.79 -10.54
C ASP A 80 10.53 9.63 -9.70
N THR A 81 9.30 9.78 -10.17
CA THR A 81 8.25 10.55 -9.48
C THR A 81 7.95 9.96 -8.11
N PHE A 82 7.86 8.63 -8.04
CA PHE A 82 7.58 7.92 -6.80
C PHE A 82 8.68 8.13 -5.77
N ILE A 83 9.94 7.89 -6.16
CA ILE A 83 11.10 8.10 -5.28
C ILE A 83 11.16 9.54 -4.79
N SER A 84 10.98 10.51 -5.69
CA SER A 84 10.98 11.92 -5.34
C SER A 84 9.91 12.26 -4.31
N ALA A 85 8.70 11.76 -4.51
CA ALA A 85 7.59 11.99 -3.58
C ALA A 85 7.83 11.37 -2.21
N ILE A 86 8.39 10.17 -2.15
CA ILE A 86 8.76 9.53 -0.88
C ILE A 86 9.80 10.38 -0.14
N ARG A 87 10.83 10.85 -0.85
CA ARG A 87 11.87 11.70 -0.25
C ARG A 87 11.31 13.00 0.30
N GLN A 88 10.34 13.60 -0.35
CA GLN A 88 9.69 14.82 0.11
C GLN A 88 8.93 14.62 1.43
N GLN A 89 8.53 13.40 1.74
CA GLN A 89 7.80 13.04 2.96
C GLN A 89 8.66 12.29 3.98
N GLY A 90 9.97 12.48 3.97
CA GLY A 90 10.86 11.93 4.97
C GLY A 90 11.65 10.69 4.54
N GLY A 91 11.49 10.20 3.32
CA GLY A 91 12.31 9.12 2.76
C GLY A 91 11.95 7.72 3.22
N ILE A 92 10.78 7.53 3.84
CA ILE A 92 10.32 6.23 4.33
C ILE A 92 9.02 5.86 3.61
N LEU A 93 9.02 4.69 2.99
CA LEU A 93 7.82 4.09 2.38
C LEU A 93 7.36 2.91 3.23
N VAL A 94 6.11 2.94 3.66
CA VAL A 94 5.45 1.77 4.24
C VAL A 94 4.69 1.06 3.13
N ASN A 95 5.14 -0.12 2.74
CA ASN A 95 4.56 -0.88 1.63
C ASN A 95 3.43 -1.78 2.13
N LEU A 96 2.20 -1.33 1.93
CA LEU A 96 0.98 -2.06 2.27
C LEU A 96 0.21 -2.53 1.03
N ALA A 97 0.78 -2.36 -0.16
CA ALA A 97 0.20 -2.84 -1.41
C ALA A 97 0.41 -4.34 -1.59
N SER A 98 -0.35 -4.95 -2.50
CA SER A 98 -0.12 -6.34 -2.89
C SER A 98 1.26 -6.50 -3.55
N ALA A 99 1.83 -7.70 -3.48
CA ALA A 99 3.18 -7.96 -3.97
C ALA A 99 3.37 -7.62 -5.46
N GLU A 100 2.35 -7.82 -6.28
CA GLU A 100 2.44 -7.54 -7.73
C GLU A 100 2.60 -6.05 -8.04
N MET A 101 2.15 -5.16 -7.16
CA MET A 101 2.22 -3.71 -7.39
C MET A 101 3.66 -3.18 -7.41
N LYS A 102 4.62 -3.91 -6.84
CA LYS A 102 6.05 -3.58 -6.95
C LYS A 102 6.51 -3.51 -8.41
N ASN A 103 5.88 -4.29 -9.27
CA ASN A 103 6.24 -4.37 -10.69
C ASN A 103 5.89 -3.09 -11.48
N LEU A 104 5.10 -2.19 -10.91
CA LEU A 104 4.86 -0.85 -11.48
C LEU A 104 6.08 0.06 -11.40
N PHE A 105 7.09 -0.33 -10.62
CA PHE A 105 8.29 0.46 -10.36
C PHE A 105 9.55 -0.36 -10.61
N ASP A 106 10.67 0.30 -10.84
CA ASP A 106 11.99 -0.31 -10.66
C ASP A 106 12.23 -0.48 -9.15
N TRP A 107 11.78 -1.62 -8.63
CA TRP A 107 11.75 -1.85 -7.18
C TRP A 107 13.14 -1.93 -6.55
N THR A 108 14.11 -2.49 -7.29
CA THR A 108 15.51 -2.51 -6.84
C THR A 108 16.02 -1.11 -6.59
N ARG A 109 15.68 -0.19 -7.49
CA ARG A 109 16.06 1.21 -7.36
C ARG A 109 15.32 1.89 -6.20
N VAL A 110 14.03 1.63 -6.04
CA VAL A 110 13.24 2.17 -4.91
C VAL A 110 13.87 1.76 -3.58
N THR A 111 14.16 0.47 -3.39
CA THR A 111 14.72 -0.05 -2.14
C THR A 111 16.14 0.44 -1.86
N ARG A 112 16.87 0.81 -2.90
CA ARG A 112 18.21 1.40 -2.76
C ARG A 112 18.17 2.87 -2.36
N GLU A 113 17.19 3.62 -2.86
CA GLU A 113 17.18 5.08 -2.74
C GLU A 113 16.29 5.61 -1.60
N VAL A 114 15.36 4.79 -1.09
CA VAL A 114 14.53 5.14 0.07
C VAL A 114 14.43 3.94 1.01
N ARG A 115 14.10 4.21 2.27
CA ARG A 115 13.82 3.14 3.22
C ARG A 115 12.43 2.57 2.96
N VAL A 116 12.33 1.26 2.73
CA VAL A 116 11.06 0.57 2.53
C VAL A 116 10.82 -0.36 3.70
N ILE A 117 9.74 -0.12 4.42
CA ILE A 117 9.26 -1.00 5.48
C ILE A 117 8.09 -1.80 4.91
N THR A 118 8.15 -3.12 5.02
CA THR A 118 7.10 -4.01 4.53
C THR A 118 6.48 -4.76 5.70
N PRO A 119 5.30 -4.31 6.18
CA PRO A 119 4.49 -5.10 7.11
C PRO A 119 3.86 -6.28 6.39
N ASP A 120 3.93 -7.45 7.00
CA ASP A 120 3.22 -8.64 6.54
C ASP A 120 2.40 -9.26 7.66
N PHE A 121 1.30 -9.91 7.29
CA PHE A 121 0.30 -10.41 8.23
C PHE A 121 0.11 -11.89 7.97
N TYR A 122 0.59 -12.70 8.91
CA TYR A 122 0.55 -14.16 8.81
C TYR A 122 -0.20 -14.78 10.00
N THR A 123 -0.68 -15.98 9.80
CA THR A 123 -1.18 -16.86 10.88
C THR A 123 -0.23 -18.03 11.03
N TYR A 124 -0.34 -18.73 12.16
CA TYR A 124 0.32 -20.02 12.32
C TYR A 124 -0.62 -21.14 11.91
N LYS A 125 -0.12 -22.05 11.08
CA LYS A 125 -0.81 -23.28 10.69
C LYS A 125 0.17 -24.43 10.80
N GLY A 126 -0.10 -25.35 11.72
CA GLY A 126 0.81 -26.47 11.98
C GLY A 126 2.22 -26.00 12.40
N GLY A 127 2.32 -24.94 13.20
CA GLY A 127 3.58 -24.39 13.66
C GLY A 127 4.36 -23.57 12.62
N ARG A 128 3.78 -23.33 11.45
CA ARG A 128 4.42 -22.56 10.36
C ARG A 128 3.61 -21.33 10.01
N LEU A 129 4.30 -20.28 9.57
CA LEU A 129 3.64 -19.09 9.04
C LEU A 129 2.87 -19.42 7.77
N SER A 130 1.65 -18.92 7.71
CA SER A 130 0.75 -19.11 6.58
C SER A 130 -0.03 -17.82 6.33
N THR A 131 -0.28 -17.50 5.05
CA THR A 131 -1.10 -16.35 4.69
C THR A 131 -2.55 -16.77 4.51
N VAL A 132 -3.44 -16.10 5.24
CA VAL A 132 -4.87 -16.11 4.92
C VAL A 132 -5.14 -14.81 4.18
N VAL A 133 -5.33 -14.90 2.87
CA VAL A 133 -5.35 -13.74 1.97
C VAL A 133 -6.36 -12.68 2.40
N VAL A 134 -7.57 -13.08 2.77
CA VAL A 134 -8.61 -12.14 3.19
C VAL A 134 -8.22 -11.39 4.47
N TYR A 135 -7.62 -12.08 5.43
CA TYR A 135 -7.16 -11.46 6.68
C TYR A 135 -5.98 -10.52 6.43
N ALA A 136 -5.06 -10.90 5.57
CA ALA A 136 -3.94 -10.03 5.21
C ALA A 136 -4.44 -8.73 4.55
N LYS A 137 -5.43 -8.81 3.68
CA LYS A 137 -6.05 -7.63 3.06
C LYS A 137 -6.73 -6.74 4.09
N MET A 138 -7.49 -7.32 5.02
CA MET A 138 -8.12 -6.57 6.12
C MET A 138 -7.06 -5.83 6.95
N CYS A 139 -6.00 -6.52 7.34
CA CYS A 139 -4.92 -5.95 8.13
C CYS A 139 -4.20 -4.80 7.41
N ARG A 140 -3.96 -4.93 6.11
CA ARG A 140 -3.36 -3.85 5.32
C ARG A 140 -4.23 -2.60 5.33
N GLY A 141 -5.53 -2.76 5.18
CA GLY A 141 -6.49 -1.66 5.28
C GLY A 141 -6.51 -1.03 6.67
N GLU A 142 -6.58 -1.86 7.71
CA GLU A 142 -6.59 -1.40 9.09
C GLU A 142 -5.28 -0.69 9.47
N MET A 143 -4.12 -1.19 9.04
CA MET A 143 -2.85 -0.51 9.29
C MET A 143 -2.77 0.82 8.54
N THR A 144 -3.25 0.89 7.31
CA THR A 144 -3.34 2.16 6.58
C THR A 144 -4.18 3.16 7.36
N ARG A 145 -5.35 2.75 7.82
CA ARG A 145 -6.22 3.57 8.67
C ARG A 145 -5.51 4.02 9.96
N PHE A 146 -4.83 3.09 10.62
CA PHE A 146 -4.07 3.35 11.85
C PHE A 146 -3.02 4.44 11.64
N ILE A 147 -2.26 4.36 10.55
CA ILE A 147 -1.25 5.36 10.19
C ILE A 147 -1.90 6.73 9.97
N LEU A 148 -2.96 6.77 9.17
CA LEU A 148 -3.60 8.03 8.78
C LEU A 148 -4.32 8.69 9.95
N LYS A 149 -5.10 7.93 10.71
CA LYS A 149 -5.86 8.44 11.86
C LYS A 149 -4.96 8.93 12.99
N ASN A 150 -3.82 8.31 13.20
CA ASN A 150 -2.90 8.63 14.29
C ASN A 150 -1.71 9.48 13.84
N ARG A 151 -1.66 9.89 12.56
CA ARG A 151 -0.55 10.72 12.02
C ARG A 151 0.82 10.11 12.35
N ILE A 152 0.98 8.81 12.12
CA ILE A 152 2.21 8.10 12.45
C ILE A 152 3.36 8.64 11.59
N GLU A 153 4.34 9.25 12.25
CA GLU A 153 5.54 9.79 11.62
C GLU A 153 6.77 8.93 11.94
N ASN A 154 6.87 8.44 13.17
CA ASN A 154 7.92 7.52 13.58
C ASN A 154 7.52 6.09 13.20
N PRO A 155 8.25 5.42 12.28
CA PRO A 155 7.87 4.08 11.85
C PRO A 155 7.85 3.05 12.98
N GLU A 156 8.63 3.25 14.06
CA GLU A 156 8.62 2.33 15.21
C GLU A 156 7.22 2.24 15.86
N ASP A 157 6.41 3.29 15.73
CA ASP A 157 5.05 3.29 16.26
C ASP A 157 4.12 2.31 15.51
N LEU A 158 4.49 1.86 14.31
CA LEU A 158 3.77 0.80 13.61
C LEU A 158 3.77 -0.51 14.38
N LYS A 159 4.78 -0.76 15.20
CA LYS A 159 4.89 -1.97 16.02
C LYS A 159 3.88 -2.01 17.15
N THR A 160 3.18 -0.92 17.41
CA THR A 160 2.07 -0.87 18.39
C THR A 160 0.72 -1.25 17.76
N PHE A 161 0.68 -1.42 16.45
CA PHE A 161 -0.56 -1.82 15.75
C PHE A 161 -1.06 -3.15 16.27
N GLU A 162 -2.36 -3.18 16.57
CA GLU A 162 -3.07 -4.39 16.97
C GLU A 162 -4.49 -4.36 16.38
N TRP A 163 -4.90 -5.46 15.76
CA TRP A 163 -6.24 -5.62 15.21
C TRP A 163 -6.62 -7.09 15.16
N GLU A 164 -7.76 -7.43 15.75
CA GLU A 164 -8.28 -8.81 15.79
C GLU A 164 -7.22 -9.85 16.22
N GLY A 165 -6.43 -9.50 17.22
CA GLY A 165 -5.36 -10.34 17.74
C GLY A 165 -4.05 -10.30 16.94
N TYR A 166 -4.03 -9.73 15.73
CA TYR A 166 -2.78 -9.51 15.01
C TYR A 166 -1.96 -8.44 15.71
N ARG A 167 -0.72 -8.76 16.02
CA ARG A 167 0.24 -7.85 16.65
C ARG A 167 1.66 -8.16 16.20
N PHE A 168 2.54 -7.20 16.41
CA PHE A 168 3.94 -7.31 16.02
C PHE A 168 4.58 -8.55 16.64
N ASN A 169 5.26 -9.34 15.79
CA ASN A 169 5.96 -10.55 16.19
C ASN A 169 7.46 -10.38 15.92
N PRO A 170 8.26 -10.01 16.94
CA PRO A 170 9.68 -9.75 16.72
C PRO A 170 10.47 -11.00 16.35
N ARG A 171 9.99 -12.19 16.71
CA ARG A 171 10.67 -13.46 16.41
C ARG A 171 10.65 -13.79 14.93
N GLU A 172 9.60 -13.38 14.23
CA GLU A 172 9.41 -13.63 12.80
C GLU A 172 9.82 -12.43 11.93
N SER A 173 10.17 -11.31 12.54
CA SER A 173 10.51 -10.08 11.85
C SER A 173 12.03 -9.97 11.66
N HIS A 174 12.45 -9.45 10.51
CA HIS A 174 13.85 -9.23 10.17
C HIS A 174 14.01 -7.88 9.46
N ASP A 175 14.98 -7.08 9.89
CA ASP A 175 15.27 -5.78 9.30
C ASP A 175 13.99 -4.93 9.13
N ASP A 176 13.65 -4.54 7.91
CA ASP A 176 12.45 -3.76 7.61
C ASP A 176 11.27 -4.63 7.12
N HIS A 177 11.36 -5.93 7.25
CA HIS A 177 10.25 -6.87 7.07
C HIS A 177 9.63 -7.17 8.44
N TRP A 178 8.50 -6.54 8.71
CA TRP A 178 7.84 -6.61 10.03
C TRP A 178 6.62 -7.48 9.97
N VAL A 179 6.65 -8.56 10.70
CA VAL A 179 5.61 -9.58 10.69
C VAL A 179 4.67 -9.39 11.88
N PHE A 180 3.38 -9.46 11.58
CA PHE A 180 2.29 -9.37 12.54
C PHE A 180 1.51 -10.68 12.51
N THR A 181 1.25 -11.27 13.67
CA THR A 181 0.56 -12.56 13.80
C THR A 181 -0.47 -12.53 14.93
N PRO A 182 -1.55 -13.33 14.85
CA PRO A 182 -2.46 -13.53 15.97
C PRO A 182 -1.85 -14.55 16.94
N GLY A 183 -1.03 -14.10 17.87
CA GLY A 183 -0.31 -14.93 18.79
C GLY A 183 1.17 -15.11 18.46
N THR A 184 1.84 -15.92 19.25
CA THR A 184 3.30 -16.17 19.19
C THR A 184 3.59 -17.65 18.94
#